data_c7cacb535ea5a785ea442b7fad2bd3d8
#
_entry.id   c7cacb535ea5a785ea442b7fad2bd3d8
#
_cell.length_a   1.000
_cell.length_b   1.000
_cell.length_c   1.000
_cell.angle_alpha   90.00
_cell.angle_beta   90.00
_cell.angle_gamma   90.00
#
_symmetry.space_group_name_H-M   'P 1'
#
loop_
_entity.id
_entity.type
_entity.pdbx_description
1 polymer ?
#
loop_
_entity_poly.entity_id
_entity_poly.type
_entity_poly.pdbx_seq_one_letter_code
_entity_poly.pdbx_strand_id
1 'polypeptide(L)'
;MLPMKRPRLRSAQVLSDFRLALTFINGQELTVDLGVDIHTYPGLRPLLDREVFATAVVGDDGWIVEWLEPDIQIGADTLYMDALAQNAQDENTRIFIDWRARTGLSLSEAAEALGVSVRSISRYSNGREAVPRSLALACLGWDSLQQRSSIAAEDTGRYVVNRKT
;
A
#
# COMPACT_ATOMS: atom_id res chain seq x y z
N MET A 1 19.57 9.54 6.60
CA MET A 1 18.11 9.71 6.57
C MET A 1 17.53 9.21 7.88
N LEU A 2 16.80 10.06 8.58
CA LEU A 2 16.23 9.70 9.89
C LEU A 2 15.09 8.71 9.74
N PRO A 3 14.93 7.75 10.66
CA PRO A 3 13.79 6.85 10.63
C PRO A 3 12.49 7.62 10.88
N MET A 4 11.44 7.19 10.20
CA MET A 4 10.12 7.80 10.27
C MET A 4 9.14 6.73 10.78
N LYS A 5 8.62 6.92 11.99
CA LYS A 5 7.68 5.95 12.60
C LYS A 5 6.38 5.83 11.80
N ARG A 6 5.87 6.96 11.35
CA ARG A 6 4.67 7.02 10.52
C ARG A 6 4.96 7.98 9.37
N PRO A 7 4.68 7.57 8.12
CA PRO A 7 4.91 8.43 6.98
C PRO A 7 4.12 9.73 7.07
N ARG A 8 4.83 10.84 6.88
CA ARG A 8 4.24 12.18 6.91
C ARG A 8 4.92 13.02 5.83
N LEU A 9 4.13 13.77 5.09
CA LEU A 9 4.59 14.54 3.95
C LEU A 9 5.03 15.94 4.36
N ARG A 10 6.11 16.39 3.72
CA ARG A 10 6.52 17.79 3.72
C ARG A 10 5.92 18.50 2.50
N SER A 11 5.93 17.84 1.34
CA SER A 11 5.39 18.41 0.10
C SER A 11 4.99 17.32 -0.88
N ALA A 12 4.12 17.68 -1.81
CA ALA A 12 3.74 16.87 -2.95
C ALA A 12 3.66 17.76 -4.18
N GLN A 13 4.27 17.31 -5.28
CA GLN A 13 4.25 18.00 -6.56
C GLN A 13 3.58 17.13 -7.61
N VAL A 14 2.60 17.70 -8.30
CA VAL A 14 1.91 16.99 -9.39
C VAL A 14 2.82 16.91 -10.60
N LEU A 15 2.96 15.70 -11.14
CA LEU A 15 3.68 15.43 -12.37
C LEU A 15 2.68 14.99 -13.44
N SER A 16 3.17 14.82 -14.69
CA SER A 16 2.34 14.29 -15.78
C SER A 16 1.95 12.83 -15.52
N ASP A 17 0.90 12.37 -16.21
CA ASP A 17 0.45 10.97 -16.22
C ASP A 17 0.08 10.43 -14.83
N PHE A 18 -0.63 11.24 -14.04
CA PHE A 18 -1.17 10.83 -12.73
C PHE A 18 -0.09 10.40 -11.73
N ARG A 19 1.07 11.06 -11.78
CA ARG A 19 2.17 10.82 -10.83
C ARG A 19 2.32 11.98 -9.87
N LEU A 20 2.77 11.67 -8.67
CA LEU A 20 3.10 12.65 -7.65
C LEU A 20 4.56 12.47 -7.22
N ALA A 21 5.29 13.58 -7.16
CA ALA A 21 6.61 13.61 -6.51
C ALA A 21 6.41 13.99 -5.04
N LEU A 22 6.74 13.07 -4.14
CA LEU A 22 6.49 13.20 -2.72
C LEU A 22 7.79 13.43 -1.97
N THR A 23 7.80 14.40 -1.07
CA THR A 23 8.90 14.61 -0.13
C THR A 23 8.37 14.40 1.28
N PHE A 24 8.97 13.46 1.99
CA PHE A 24 8.59 13.11 3.36
C PHE A 24 9.39 13.91 4.39
N ILE A 25 8.90 13.98 5.62
CA ILE A 25 9.52 14.79 6.69
C ILE A 25 10.95 14.36 7.03
N ASN A 26 11.30 13.09 6.73
CA ASN A 26 12.67 12.58 6.92
C ASN A 26 13.62 12.94 5.77
N GLY A 27 13.14 13.69 4.76
CA GLY A 27 13.92 14.08 3.58
C GLY A 27 13.86 13.08 2.44
N GLN A 28 13.20 11.94 2.59
CA GLN A 28 13.07 10.94 1.52
C GLN A 28 12.18 11.47 0.41
N GLU A 29 12.63 11.30 -0.84
CA GLU A 29 11.87 11.69 -2.03
C GLU A 29 11.49 10.45 -2.82
N LEU A 30 10.21 10.31 -3.12
CA LEU A 30 9.67 9.19 -3.87
C LEU A 30 8.64 9.69 -4.88
N THR A 31 8.58 9.02 -6.03
CA THR A 31 7.52 9.26 -7.01
C THR A 31 6.53 8.11 -6.96
N VAL A 32 5.25 8.43 -6.92
CA VAL A 32 4.17 7.45 -6.96
C VAL A 32 3.32 7.66 -8.20
N ASP A 33 2.97 6.57 -8.86
CA ASP A 33 2.06 6.55 -10.00
C ASP A 33 0.69 6.08 -9.50
N LEU A 34 -0.32 6.92 -9.62
CA LEU A 34 -1.70 6.64 -9.21
C LEU A 34 -2.60 6.20 -10.37
N GLY A 35 -2.05 6.09 -11.59
CA GLY A 35 -2.84 5.80 -12.78
C GLY A 35 -3.66 4.52 -12.68
N VAL A 36 -3.08 3.43 -12.22
CA VAL A 36 -3.79 2.15 -12.07
C VAL A 36 -4.92 2.27 -11.04
N ASP A 37 -4.65 2.86 -9.90
CA ASP A 37 -5.66 3.01 -8.83
C ASP A 37 -6.82 3.90 -9.26
N ILE A 38 -6.54 4.99 -9.96
CA ILE A 38 -7.57 5.91 -10.47
C ILE A 38 -8.50 5.18 -11.44
N HIS A 39 -7.97 4.29 -12.27
CA HIS A 39 -8.78 3.50 -13.20
C HIS A 39 -9.51 2.34 -12.52
N THR A 40 -8.97 1.82 -11.43
CA THR A 40 -9.49 0.64 -10.74
C THR A 40 -10.57 0.97 -9.74
N TYR A 41 -10.38 2.01 -8.92
CA TYR A 41 -11.28 2.33 -7.82
C TYR A 41 -12.29 3.42 -8.22
N PRO A 42 -13.60 3.11 -8.21
CA PRO A 42 -14.64 4.09 -8.60
C PRO A 42 -14.58 5.40 -7.83
N GLY A 43 -14.20 5.36 -6.55
CA GLY A 43 -14.07 6.55 -5.71
C GLY A 43 -12.99 7.54 -6.17
N LEU A 44 -12.03 7.07 -6.98
CA LEU A 44 -10.94 7.90 -7.49
C LEU A 44 -11.19 8.40 -8.92
N ARG A 45 -12.28 7.99 -9.54
CA ARG A 45 -12.58 8.37 -10.95
C ARG A 45 -12.56 9.87 -11.23
N PRO A 46 -12.99 10.76 -10.33
CA PRO A 46 -12.90 12.21 -10.60
C PRO A 46 -11.47 12.66 -10.90
N LEU A 47 -10.46 11.94 -10.44
CA LEU A 47 -9.04 12.24 -10.68
C LEU A 47 -8.57 11.91 -12.10
N LEU A 48 -9.39 11.23 -12.90
CA LEU A 48 -9.11 11.03 -14.34
C LEU A 48 -9.10 12.35 -15.10
N ASP A 49 -9.82 13.35 -14.63
CA ASP A 49 -9.71 14.69 -15.13
C ASP A 49 -8.36 15.28 -14.71
N ARG A 50 -7.49 15.54 -15.67
CA ARG A 50 -6.13 16.03 -15.42
C ARG A 50 -6.10 17.38 -14.70
N GLU A 51 -7.08 18.23 -14.97
CA GLU A 51 -7.20 19.52 -14.28
C GLU A 51 -7.54 19.33 -12.81
N VAL A 52 -8.43 18.39 -12.51
CA VAL A 52 -8.78 18.02 -11.14
C VAL A 52 -7.57 17.42 -10.44
N PHE A 53 -6.90 16.45 -11.07
CA PHE A 53 -5.70 15.82 -10.50
C PHE A 53 -4.62 16.85 -10.17
N ALA A 54 -4.46 17.85 -11.00
CA ALA A 54 -3.45 18.90 -10.82
C ALA A 54 -3.69 19.78 -9.57
N THR A 55 -4.87 19.71 -8.95
CA THR A 55 -5.20 20.48 -7.74
C THR A 55 -4.76 19.79 -6.45
N ALA A 56 -4.06 18.69 -6.51
CA ALA A 56 -3.58 17.95 -5.33
C ALA A 56 -2.79 18.87 -4.38
N VAL A 57 -3.11 18.78 -3.10
CA VAL A 57 -2.41 19.52 -2.04
C VAL A 57 -2.12 18.61 -0.85
N VAL A 58 -1.07 18.89 -0.12
CA VAL A 58 -0.81 18.25 1.16
C VAL A 58 -1.76 18.84 2.19
N GLY A 59 -2.50 17.98 2.86
CA GLY A 59 -3.46 18.38 3.88
C GLY A 59 -3.21 17.70 5.22
N ASP A 60 -4.01 18.09 6.21
CA ASP A 60 -3.96 17.52 7.55
C ASP A 60 -2.52 17.45 8.10
N ASP A 61 -1.79 18.56 7.99
CA ASP A 61 -0.43 18.71 8.54
C ASP A 61 0.56 17.66 8.00
N GLY A 62 0.35 17.20 6.76
CA GLY A 62 1.23 16.24 6.11
C GLY A 62 0.76 14.79 6.14
N TRP A 63 -0.39 14.50 6.76
CA TRP A 63 -0.88 13.13 6.89
C TRP A 63 -1.60 12.62 5.65
N ILE A 64 -2.03 13.52 4.76
CA ILE A 64 -2.77 13.17 3.55
C ILE A 64 -2.33 14.01 2.36
N VAL A 65 -2.59 13.51 1.15
CA VAL A 65 -2.75 14.31 -0.06
C VAL A 65 -4.25 14.40 -0.31
N GLU A 66 -4.75 15.60 -0.62
CA GLU A 66 -6.18 15.79 -0.84
C GLU A 66 -6.46 16.58 -2.09
N TRP A 67 -7.63 16.30 -2.64
CA TRP A 67 -8.26 17.02 -3.75
C TRP A 67 -9.57 17.57 -3.20
N LEU A 68 -9.61 18.88 -2.92
CA LEU A 68 -10.68 19.50 -2.14
C LEU A 68 -12.04 19.44 -2.83
N GLU A 69 -12.10 19.76 -4.12
CA GLU A 69 -13.37 19.79 -4.84
C GLU A 69 -14.07 18.43 -4.91
N PRO A 70 -13.39 17.37 -5.39
CA PRO A 70 -14.03 16.06 -5.40
C PRO A 70 -14.09 15.40 -4.03
N ASP A 71 -13.54 16.03 -2.99
CA ASP A 71 -13.49 15.50 -1.63
C ASP A 71 -12.81 14.12 -1.58
N ILE A 72 -11.62 14.04 -2.15
CA ILE A 72 -10.81 12.82 -2.17
C ILE A 72 -9.56 13.02 -1.32
N GLN A 73 -9.23 12.02 -0.50
CA GLN A 73 -8.04 12.02 0.34
C GLN A 73 -7.33 10.69 0.24
N ILE A 74 -6.00 10.72 0.18
CA ILE A 74 -5.16 9.51 0.24
C ILE A 74 -4.14 9.73 1.36
N GLY A 75 -4.04 8.76 2.26
CA GLY A 75 -3.12 8.83 3.39
C GLY A 75 -1.65 8.81 2.96
N ALA A 76 -0.82 9.55 3.67
CA ALA A 76 0.61 9.58 3.41
C ALA A 76 1.25 8.19 3.58
N ASP A 77 0.74 7.38 4.49
CA ASP A 77 1.19 6.00 4.70
C ASP A 77 0.91 5.11 3.48
N THR A 78 -0.30 5.22 2.91
CA THR A 78 -0.67 4.49 1.68
C THR A 78 0.24 4.91 0.52
N LEU A 79 0.42 6.20 0.32
CA LEU A 79 1.27 6.73 -0.75
C LEU A 79 2.73 6.30 -0.57
N TYR A 80 3.21 6.28 0.67
CA TYR A 80 4.57 5.86 0.98
C TYR A 80 4.80 4.39 0.60
N MET A 81 3.89 3.50 1.01
CA MET A 81 4.00 2.08 0.71
C MET A 81 3.88 1.80 -0.79
N ASP A 82 2.95 2.45 -1.46
CA ASP A 82 2.79 2.31 -2.92
C ASP A 82 4.04 2.81 -3.66
N ALA A 83 4.58 3.95 -3.24
CA ALA A 83 5.80 4.49 -3.84
C ALA A 83 7.00 3.56 -3.62
N LEU A 84 7.16 3.00 -2.42
CA LEU A 84 8.23 2.05 -2.15
C LEU A 84 8.11 0.81 -3.03
N ALA A 85 6.89 0.26 -3.18
CA ALA A 85 6.66 -0.90 -4.03
C ALA A 85 7.02 -0.59 -5.49
N GLN A 86 6.57 0.55 -6.01
CA GLN A 86 6.83 0.96 -7.40
C GLN A 86 8.30 1.26 -7.67
N ASN A 87 9.04 1.73 -6.65
CA ASN A 87 10.46 2.09 -6.78
C ASN A 87 11.40 0.98 -6.32
N ALA A 88 10.89 -0.18 -5.92
CA ALA A 88 11.71 -1.30 -5.46
C ALA A 88 12.60 -1.82 -6.60
N GLN A 89 13.89 -2.01 -6.28
CA GLN A 89 14.89 -2.44 -7.25
C GLN A 89 14.77 -3.93 -7.60
N ASP A 90 14.28 -4.75 -6.68
CA ASP A 90 14.19 -6.19 -6.86
C ASP A 90 12.76 -6.70 -6.62
N GLU A 91 12.47 -7.83 -7.23
CA GLU A 91 11.15 -8.45 -7.18
C GLU A 91 10.73 -8.85 -5.77
N ASN A 92 11.64 -9.38 -4.98
CA ASN A 92 11.33 -9.85 -3.63
C ASN A 92 10.89 -8.70 -2.72
N THR A 93 11.59 -7.58 -2.78
CA THR A 93 11.24 -6.36 -2.03
C THR A 93 9.90 -5.82 -2.49
N ARG A 94 9.64 -5.82 -3.80
CA ARG A 94 8.36 -5.38 -4.37
C ARG A 94 7.20 -6.24 -3.86
N ILE A 95 7.35 -7.56 -3.89
CA ILE A 95 6.33 -8.50 -3.41
C ILE A 95 6.00 -8.21 -1.95
N PHE A 96 7.01 -8.06 -1.11
CA PHE A 96 6.83 -7.83 0.33
C PHE A 96 6.15 -6.50 0.61
N ILE A 97 6.62 -5.41 0.01
CA ILE A 97 6.07 -4.07 0.24
C ILE A 97 4.64 -3.98 -0.29
N ASP A 98 4.38 -4.55 -1.47
CA ASP A 98 3.03 -4.61 -2.04
C ASP A 98 2.09 -5.42 -1.13
N TRP A 99 2.55 -6.55 -0.62
CA TRP A 99 1.78 -7.37 0.33
C TRP A 99 1.45 -6.57 1.60
N ARG A 100 2.41 -5.82 2.15
CA ARG A 100 2.19 -4.96 3.31
C ARG A 100 1.15 -3.88 3.03
N ALA A 101 1.25 -3.20 1.90
CA ALA A 101 0.31 -2.15 1.49
C ALA A 101 -1.10 -2.70 1.32
N ARG A 102 -1.21 -3.83 0.63
CA ARG A 102 -2.49 -4.45 0.26
C ARG A 102 -3.22 -5.05 1.47
N THR A 103 -2.50 -5.68 2.39
CA THR A 103 -3.11 -6.32 3.55
C THR A 103 -3.46 -5.33 4.66
N GLY A 104 -2.76 -4.22 4.77
CA GLY A 104 -2.97 -3.24 5.83
C GLY A 104 -2.64 -3.75 7.23
N LEU A 105 -1.96 -4.88 7.35
CA LEU A 105 -1.62 -5.47 8.65
C LEU A 105 -0.63 -4.59 9.41
N SER A 106 -0.79 -4.53 10.74
CA SER A 106 0.19 -3.87 11.60
C SER A 106 1.52 -4.62 11.57
N LEU A 107 2.59 -4.00 12.09
CA LEU A 107 3.89 -4.67 12.19
C LEU A 107 3.79 -6.00 12.94
N SER A 108 3.06 -6.01 14.06
CA SER A 108 2.86 -7.22 14.88
C SER A 108 2.07 -8.29 14.13
N GLU A 109 0.98 -7.88 13.48
CA GLU A 109 0.13 -8.79 12.71
C GLU A 109 0.89 -9.39 11.52
N ALA A 110 1.66 -8.56 10.81
CA ALA A 110 2.47 -9.02 9.70
C ALA A 110 3.57 -10.01 10.17
N ALA A 111 4.21 -9.72 11.30
CA ALA A 111 5.21 -10.61 11.89
C ALA A 111 4.61 -11.97 12.22
N GLU A 112 3.44 -11.99 12.84
CA GLU A 112 2.71 -13.23 13.17
C GLU A 112 2.32 -13.98 11.90
N ALA A 113 1.78 -13.28 10.91
CA ALA A 113 1.33 -13.89 9.65
C ALA A 113 2.48 -14.58 8.90
N LEU A 114 3.66 -13.99 8.90
CA LEU A 114 4.82 -14.50 8.14
C LEU A 114 5.76 -15.35 8.99
N GLY A 115 5.54 -15.43 10.30
CA GLY A 115 6.40 -16.23 11.19
C GLY A 115 7.79 -15.64 11.41
N VAL A 116 7.90 -14.32 11.39
CA VAL A 116 9.17 -13.61 11.60
C VAL A 116 9.02 -12.58 12.73
N SER A 117 10.15 -11.99 13.16
CA SER A 117 10.10 -10.98 14.23
C SER A 117 9.55 -9.65 13.74
N VAL A 118 8.95 -8.88 14.63
CA VAL A 118 8.50 -7.50 14.36
C VAL A 118 9.68 -6.65 13.87
N ARG A 119 10.85 -6.86 14.43
CA ARG A 119 12.08 -6.16 14.02
C ARG A 119 12.41 -6.42 12.55
N SER A 120 12.27 -7.66 12.09
CA SER A 120 12.48 -8.01 10.68
C SER A 120 11.49 -7.31 9.78
N ILE A 121 10.20 -7.32 10.13
CA ILE A 121 9.17 -6.62 9.36
C ILE A 121 9.49 -5.12 9.27
N SER A 122 9.85 -4.50 10.39
CA SER A 122 10.21 -3.09 10.43
C SER A 122 11.40 -2.79 9.53
N ARG A 123 12.43 -3.62 9.60
CA ARG A 123 13.68 -3.45 8.82
C ARG A 123 13.45 -3.47 7.32
N TYR A 124 12.62 -4.38 6.83
CA TYR A 124 12.32 -4.49 5.40
C TYR A 124 11.25 -3.53 4.90
N SER A 125 10.41 -3.03 5.80
CA SER A 125 9.27 -2.18 5.41
C SER A 125 9.65 -0.80 4.90
N ASN A 126 10.88 -0.33 5.17
CA ASN A 126 11.34 0.97 4.69
C ASN A 126 12.06 0.90 3.33
N GLY A 127 12.17 -0.29 2.74
CA GLY A 127 12.77 -0.47 1.41
C GLY A 127 14.29 -0.31 1.35
N ARG A 128 14.96 -0.07 2.48
CA ARG A 128 16.41 0.15 2.50
C ARG A 128 17.20 -1.13 2.33
N GLU A 129 16.66 -2.23 2.79
CA GLU A 129 17.32 -3.53 2.79
C GLU A 129 16.54 -4.49 1.89
N ALA A 130 17.25 -5.23 1.06
CA ALA A 130 16.63 -6.19 0.15
C ALA A 130 15.94 -7.30 0.92
N VAL A 131 14.71 -7.61 0.54
CA VAL A 131 13.90 -8.66 1.15
C VAL A 131 14.43 -10.03 0.71
N PRO A 132 14.67 -10.96 1.64
CA PRO A 132 15.06 -12.32 1.24
C PRO A 132 13.96 -13.02 0.43
N ARG A 133 14.37 -13.87 -0.50
CA ARG A 133 13.44 -14.66 -1.31
C ARG A 133 12.45 -15.46 -0.46
N SER A 134 12.92 -16.03 0.66
CA SER A 134 12.07 -16.80 1.57
C SER A 134 10.92 -15.96 2.15
N LEU A 135 11.17 -14.71 2.47
CA LEU A 135 10.13 -13.81 2.99
C LEU A 135 9.12 -13.42 1.91
N ALA A 136 9.60 -13.15 0.69
CA ALA A 136 8.71 -12.89 -0.45
C ALA A 136 7.81 -14.10 -0.73
N LEU A 137 8.36 -15.31 -0.71
CA LEU A 137 7.59 -16.54 -0.88
C LEU A 137 6.59 -16.75 0.25
N ALA A 138 6.93 -16.36 1.48
CA ALA A 138 6.00 -16.41 2.61
C ALA A 138 4.79 -15.52 2.39
N CYS A 139 4.99 -14.33 1.82
CA CYS A 139 3.88 -13.44 1.47
C CYS A 139 2.92 -14.08 0.46
N LEU A 140 3.46 -14.67 -0.60
CA LEU A 140 2.67 -15.37 -1.62
C LEU A 140 1.96 -16.59 -1.03
N GLY A 141 2.63 -17.32 -0.15
CA GLY A 141 2.05 -18.46 0.57
C GLY A 141 0.90 -18.05 1.47
N TRP A 142 1.04 -16.95 2.18
CA TRP A 142 -0.01 -16.41 3.04
C TRP A 142 -1.25 -16.04 2.22
N ASP A 143 -1.06 -15.36 1.09
CA ASP A 143 -2.15 -15.02 0.17
C ASP A 143 -2.89 -16.29 -0.28
N SER A 144 -2.16 -17.32 -0.65
CA SER A 144 -2.71 -18.61 -1.08
C SER A 144 -3.54 -19.26 0.04
N LEU A 145 -3.06 -19.22 1.28
CA LEU A 145 -3.78 -19.75 2.43
C LEU A 145 -5.08 -18.97 2.71
N GLN A 146 -5.06 -17.67 2.55
CA GLN A 146 -6.26 -16.84 2.73
C GLN A 146 -7.32 -17.16 1.68
N GLN A 147 -6.94 -17.37 0.43
CA GLN A 147 -7.85 -17.76 -0.65
C GLN A 147 -8.48 -19.13 -0.36
N ARG A 148 -7.69 -20.09 0.10
CA ARG A 148 -8.19 -21.43 0.47
C ARG A 148 -9.19 -21.34 1.61
N SER A 149 -8.92 -20.55 2.63
CA SER A 149 -9.83 -20.36 3.76
C SER A 149 -11.16 -19.75 3.32
N SER A 150 -11.14 -18.78 2.42
CA SER A 150 -12.35 -18.16 1.87
C SER A 150 -13.17 -19.15 1.07
N ILE A 151 -12.56 -19.95 0.21
CA ILE A 151 -13.23 -20.98 -0.59
C ILE A 151 -13.86 -22.04 0.32
N ALA A 152 -13.13 -22.52 1.31
CA ALA A 152 -13.63 -23.51 2.26
C ALA A 152 -14.84 -22.99 3.06
N ALA A 153 -14.81 -21.71 3.47
CA ALA A 153 -15.94 -21.09 4.16
C ALA A 153 -17.18 -20.99 3.27
N GLU A 154 -17.00 -20.61 2.00
CA GLU A 154 -18.10 -20.55 1.02
C GLU A 154 -18.70 -21.93 0.76
N ASP A 155 -17.86 -22.94 0.56
CA ASP A 155 -18.30 -24.31 0.34
C ASP A 155 -19.05 -24.87 1.55
N THR A 156 -18.57 -24.60 2.75
CA THR A 156 -19.25 -25.00 3.97
C THR A 156 -20.61 -24.32 4.09
N GLY A 157 -20.68 -23.04 3.75
CA GLY A 157 -21.93 -22.28 3.75
C GLY A 157 -22.95 -22.86 2.77
N ARG A 158 -22.53 -23.16 1.55
CA ARG A 158 -23.40 -23.80 0.54
C ARG A 158 -23.90 -25.16 1.03
N TYR A 159 -23.02 -25.94 1.58
CA TYR A 159 -23.34 -27.28 2.05
C TYR A 159 -24.37 -27.24 3.18
N VAL A 160 -24.24 -26.32 4.12
CA VAL A 160 -25.20 -26.13 5.21
C VAL A 160 -26.57 -25.70 4.66
N VAL A 161 -26.62 -24.81 3.70
CA VAL A 161 -27.86 -24.35 3.06
C VAL A 161 -28.58 -25.54 2.37
N ASN A 162 -27.82 -26.37 1.65
CA ASN A 162 -28.38 -27.55 0.97
C ASN A 162 -28.94 -28.59 1.94
N ARG A 163 -28.41 -28.71 3.15
CA ARG A 163 -28.92 -29.64 4.17
C ARG A 163 -30.25 -29.21 4.77
N LYS A 164 -30.60 -27.94 4.70
CA LYS A 164 -31.86 -27.42 5.24
C LYS A 164 -33.03 -27.56 4.26
N THR A 165 -32.73 -27.89 3.04
CA THR A 165 -33.76 -28.18 2.02
C THR A 165 -34.00 -29.66 1.88
#